data_21f70ed7d18f8d4b8ad79824c9e90b09
#
_entry.id   21f70ed7d18f8d4b8ad79824c9e90b09
#
_cell.length_a   1.000
_cell.length_b   1.000
_cell.length_c   1.000
_cell.angle_alpha   90.00
_cell.angle_beta   90.00
_cell.angle_gamma   90.00
#
_symmetry.space_group_name_H-M   'P 1'
#
loop_
_entity.id
_entity.type
_entity.pdbx_description
1 polymer ?
#
loop_
_entity_poly.entity_id
_entity_poly.type
_entity_poly.pdbx_seq_one_letter_code
_entity_poly.pdbx_strand_id
1 'polypeptide(L)'
;MANTLNQIITGLLVVGMFIAVLSIIYVSLRNGISPMPSSAPVRQAVTAEMKKWTRRKSIVEAGSGFGTLALHMGRHMTDSHVIGLENSRIPLWISRLLARLDNCSNVSFIRRDLYTYTYEDVDVVVCYLYPGAMKRLSTIWSGSLSPGAQVISVCFALPDWQPDRVIMCKDIYHTKVYVYTVS
;
A
#
# COMPACT_ATOMS: atom_id res chain seq x y z
N MET A 1 31.76 14.08 31.22
CA MET A 1 31.89 13.54 29.83
C MET A 1 30.68 12.67 29.40
N ALA A 2 30.25 11.65 30.16
CA ALA A 2 29.11 10.82 29.79
C ALA A 2 27.77 11.60 29.60
N ASN A 3 27.50 12.58 30.49
CA ASN A 3 26.29 13.42 30.39
C ASN A 3 26.25 14.28 29.11
N THR A 4 27.39 14.84 28.72
CA THR A 4 27.50 15.70 27.53
C THR A 4 27.34 14.87 26.26
N LEU A 5 27.89 13.66 26.21
CA LEU A 5 27.72 12.73 25.09
C LEU A 5 26.25 12.28 24.93
N ASN A 6 25.60 11.95 26.05
CA ASN A 6 24.17 11.59 26.03
C ASN A 6 23.28 12.76 25.57
N GLN A 7 23.59 14.00 25.99
CA GLN A 7 22.87 15.20 25.53
C GLN A 7 23.04 15.42 24.02
N ILE A 8 24.24 15.23 23.48
CA ILE A 8 24.49 15.34 22.03
C ILE A 8 23.73 14.27 21.26
N ILE A 9 23.80 13.00 21.71
CA ILE A 9 23.09 11.89 21.09
C ILE A 9 21.58 12.15 21.10
N THR A 10 21.01 12.55 22.24
CA THR A 10 19.59 12.87 22.37
C THR A 10 19.21 14.03 21.45
N GLY A 11 20.04 15.08 21.40
CA GLY A 11 19.81 16.22 20.48
C GLY A 11 19.77 15.78 19.00
N LEU A 12 20.72 14.95 18.58
CA LEU A 12 20.77 14.41 17.21
C LEU A 12 19.56 13.53 16.90
N LEU A 13 19.10 12.71 17.83
CA LEU A 13 17.90 11.87 17.66
C LEU A 13 16.65 12.73 17.53
N VAL A 14 16.49 13.77 18.36
CA VAL A 14 15.34 14.70 18.29
C VAL A 14 15.33 15.45 16.97
N VAL A 15 16.47 15.98 16.52
CA VAL A 15 16.59 16.66 15.22
C VAL A 15 16.30 15.70 14.07
N GLY A 16 16.84 14.48 14.11
CA GLY A 16 16.56 13.46 13.10
C GLY A 16 15.07 13.09 13.03
N MET A 17 14.41 12.93 14.18
CA MET A 17 12.98 12.67 14.26
C MET A 17 12.16 13.85 13.70
N PHE A 18 12.54 15.08 14.02
CA PHE A 18 11.86 16.28 13.51
C PHE A 18 11.97 16.39 11.98
N ILE A 19 13.15 16.15 11.41
CA ILE A 19 13.36 16.11 9.97
C ILE A 19 12.52 15.01 9.32
N ALA A 20 12.42 13.82 9.93
CA ALA A 20 11.59 12.73 9.44
C ALA A 20 10.11 13.12 9.42
N VAL A 21 9.59 13.72 10.47
CA VAL A 21 8.20 14.21 10.56
C VAL A 21 7.93 15.29 9.52
N LEU A 22 8.80 16.28 9.37
CA LEU A 22 8.66 17.32 8.35
C LEU A 22 8.69 16.74 6.93
N SER A 23 9.53 15.74 6.69
CA SER A 23 9.59 15.06 5.40
C SER A 23 8.27 14.31 5.10
N ILE A 24 7.68 13.63 6.09
CA ILE A 24 6.40 12.94 5.96
C ILE A 24 5.28 13.97 5.67
N ILE A 25 5.24 15.08 6.41
CA ILE A 25 4.28 16.16 6.19
C ILE A 25 4.43 16.75 4.78
N TYR A 26 5.64 17.07 4.36
CA TYR A 26 5.91 17.61 3.04
C TYR A 26 5.45 16.67 1.93
N VAL A 27 5.76 15.39 2.04
CA VAL A 27 5.35 14.38 1.06
C VAL A 27 3.83 14.19 1.08
N SER A 28 3.21 14.21 2.26
CA SER A 28 1.74 14.14 2.41
C SER A 28 1.04 15.31 1.73
N LEU A 29 1.52 16.53 1.95
CA LEU A 29 0.99 17.73 1.30
C LEU A 29 1.18 17.69 -0.23
N ARG A 30 2.34 17.24 -0.69
CA ARG A 30 2.64 17.12 -2.13
C ARG A 30 1.81 16.04 -2.82
N ASN A 31 1.57 14.93 -2.17
CA ASN A 31 0.84 13.78 -2.73
C ASN A 31 -0.67 13.83 -2.40
N GLY A 32 -1.13 14.80 -1.59
CA GLY A 32 -2.53 14.94 -1.19
C GLY A 32 -3.01 13.86 -0.21
N ILE A 33 -2.08 13.06 0.40
CA ILE A 33 -2.43 12.00 1.33
C ILE A 33 -1.40 11.91 2.45
N SER A 34 -1.92 11.72 3.68
CA SER A 34 -1.12 11.21 4.78
C SER A 34 -0.96 9.69 4.63
N PRO A 35 0.23 9.12 4.78
CA PRO A 35 0.41 7.67 4.81
C PRO A 35 -0.30 7.10 6.05
N MET A 36 -1.56 6.67 5.88
CA MET A 36 -2.32 6.02 6.94
C MET A 36 -2.10 4.51 6.86
N PRO A 37 -1.59 3.88 7.92
CA PRO A 37 -1.50 2.43 7.95
C PRO A 37 -2.91 1.82 7.94
N SER A 38 -3.10 0.78 7.14
CA SER A 38 -4.37 0.03 7.11
C SER A 38 -4.68 -0.60 8.47
N SER A 39 -5.93 -0.52 8.92
CA SER A 39 -6.38 -1.16 10.16
C SER A 39 -6.34 -2.69 10.05
N ALA A 40 -6.27 -3.40 11.18
CA ALA A 40 -6.29 -4.86 11.17
C ALA A 40 -7.54 -5.44 10.50
N PRO A 41 -8.78 -4.95 10.76
CA PRO A 41 -9.98 -5.40 10.05
C PRO A 41 -9.90 -5.21 8.54
N VAL A 42 -9.34 -4.10 8.05
CA VAL A 42 -9.14 -3.85 6.62
C VAL A 42 -8.18 -4.86 6.01
N ARG A 43 -7.02 -5.10 6.63
CA ARG A 43 -6.05 -6.08 6.14
C ARG A 43 -6.63 -7.49 6.09
N GLN A 44 -7.41 -7.88 7.10
CA GLN A 44 -8.10 -9.16 7.15
C GLN A 44 -9.16 -9.28 6.04
N ALA A 45 -9.96 -8.24 5.80
CA ALA A 45 -10.96 -8.23 4.74
C ALA A 45 -10.32 -8.37 3.36
N VAL A 46 -9.23 -7.63 3.08
CA VAL A 46 -8.49 -7.73 1.82
C VAL A 46 -7.95 -9.14 1.61
N THR A 47 -7.26 -9.71 2.60
CA THR A 47 -6.68 -11.06 2.46
C THR A 47 -7.75 -12.16 2.42
N ALA A 48 -8.86 -12.01 3.15
CA ALA A 48 -9.97 -12.95 3.07
C ALA A 48 -10.62 -12.95 1.67
N GLU A 49 -10.73 -11.79 1.03
CA GLU A 49 -11.22 -11.70 -0.34
C GLU A 49 -10.24 -12.33 -1.32
N MET A 50 -8.97 -12.00 -1.21
CA MET A 50 -7.93 -12.57 -2.07
C MET A 50 -7.84 -14.10 -1.97
N LYS A 51 -8.12 -14.70 -0.82
CA LYS A 51 -8.13 -16.17 -0.65
C LYS A 51 -9.20 -16.90 -1.47
N LYS A 52 -10.20 -16.20 -1.96
CA LYS A 52 -11.25 -16.78 -2.81
C LYS A 52 -10.78 -17.05 -4.25
N TRP A 53 -9.66 -16.46 -4.67
CA TRP A 53 -9.17 -16.57 -6.04
C TRP A 53 -8.05 -17.61 -6.15
N THR A 54 -8.06 -18.40 -7.20
CA THR A 54 -7.10 -19.49 -7.43
C THR A 54 -5.83 -19.05 -8.16
N ARG A 55 -5.89 -18.00 -8.97
CA ARG A 55 -4.74 -17.43 -9.70
C ARG A 55 -4.35 -16.08 -9.10
N ARG A 56 -3.17 -15.99 -8.46
CA ARG A 56 -2.68 -14.77 -7.78
C ARG A 56 -1.18 -14.84 -7.58
N LYS A 57 -0.45 -14.92 -8.68
CA LYS A 57 1.02 -15.00 -8.57
C LYS A 57 1.64 -13.62 -8.41
N SER A 58 1.08 -12.61 -9.08
CA SER A 58 1.58 -11.24 -9.09
C SER A 58 0.57 -10.29 -8.44
N ILE A 59 0.94 -9.74 -7.28
CA ILE A 59 0.13 -8.80 -6.50
C ILE A 59 0.88 -7.49 -6.41
N VAL A 60 0.21 -6.38 -6.75
CA VAL A 60 0.78 -5.03 -6.64
C VAL A 60 -0.04 -4.20 -5.66
N GLU A 61 0.60 -3.66 -4.63
CA GLU A 61 0.04 -2.61 -3.80
C GLU A 61 0.45 -1.25 -4.34
N ALA A 62 -0.51 -0.51 -4.90
CA ALA A 62 -0.29 0.83 -5.41
C ALA A 62 -0.33 1.86 -4.27
N GLY A 63 0.82 2.46 -3.96
CA GLY A 63 0.97 3.38 -2.84
C GLY A 63 1.11 2.64 -1.51
N SER A 64 2.14 1.81 -1.36
CA SER A 64 2.29 0.92 -0.21
C SER A 64 2.67 1.64 1.11
N GLY A 65 3.10 2.89 1.05
CA GLY A 65 3.50 3.64 2.24
C GLY A 65 4.54 2.90 3.08
N PHE A 66 4.22 2.65 4.34
CA PHE A 66 5.08 1.89 5.27
C PHE A 66 5.02 0.36 5.05
N GLY A 67 4.26 -0.12 4.07
CA GLY A 67 4.20 -1.53 3.68
C GLY A 67 3.34 -2.42 4.58
N THR A 68 2.51 -1.86 5.45
CA THR A 68 1.73 -2.64 6.43
C THR A 68 0.76 -3.62 5.78
N LEU A 69 0.12 -3.24 4.68
CA LEU A 69 -0.82 -4.09 3.95
C LEU A 69 -0.07 -5.10 3.08
N ALA A 70 0.99 -4.69 2.35
CA ALA A 70 1.81 -5.61 1.55
C ALA A 70 2.43 -6.71 2.40
N LEU A 71 3.00 -6.37 3.57
CA LEU A 71 3.56 -7.35 4.50
C LEU A 71 2.49 -8.31 5.03
N HIS A 72 1.31 -7.79 5.35
CA HIS A 72 0.19 -8.64 5.76
C HIS A 72 -0.24 -9.59 4.63
N MET A 73 -0.35 -9.10 3.40
CA MET A 73 -0.63 -9.93 2.23
C MET A 73 0.45 -11.00 2.03
N GLY A 74 1.73 -10.62 2.07
CA GLY A 74 2.84 -11.57 1.91
C GLY A 74 2.84 -12.71 2.91
N ARG A 75 2.57 -12.42 4.18
CA ARG A 75 2.47 -13.46 5.23
C ARG A 75 1.31 -14.46 5.00
N HIS A 76 0.23 -14.04 4.35
CA HIS A 76 -0.98 -14.86 4.15
C HIS A 76 -1.09 -15.45 2.73
N MET A 77 -0.23 -14.99 1.81
CA MET A 77 -0.20 -15.37 0.38
C MET A 77 1.22 -15.83 0.02
N THR A 78 1.69 -16.88 0.67
CA THR A 78 3.09 -17.37 0.54
C THR A 78 3.47 -17.77 -0.88
N ASP A 79 2.49 -18.22 -1.67
CA ASP A 79 2.68 -18.67 -3.06
C ASP A 79 2.59 -17.54 -4.09
N SER A 80 2.46 -16.29 -3.60
CA SER A 80 2.33 -15.10 -4.43
C SER A 80 3.49 -14.16 -4.19
N HIS A 81 3.87 -13.41 -5.23
CA HIS A 81 4.83 -12.32 -5.11
C HIS A 81 4.10 -10.99 -4.93
N VAL A 82 4.41 -10.27 -3.85
CA VAL A 82 3.79 -8.98 -3.52
C VAL A 82 4.79 -7.86 -3.79
N ILE A 83 4.41 -6.91 -4.62
CA ILE A 83 5.20 -5.72 -4.93
C ILE A 83 4.51 -4.48 -4.36
N GLY A 84 5.14 -3.81 -3.41
CA GLY A 84 4.70 -2.50 -2.92
C GLY A 84 5.32 -1.37 -3.74
N LEU A 85 4.49 -0.55 -4.38
CA LEU A 85 4.93 0.66 -5.08
C LEU A 85 4.89 1.85 -4.13
N GLU A 86 6.02 2.53 -3.94
CA GLU A 86 6.10 3.73 -3.12
C GLU A 86 7.09 4.73 -3.75
N ASN A 87 6.70 6.00 -3.90
CA ASN A 87 7.57 7.02 -4.46
C ASN A 87 8.36 7.78 -3.41
N SER A 88 7.92 7.75 -2.16
CA SER A 88 8.52 8.47 -1.03
C SER A 88 9.66 7.68 -0.41
N ARG A 89 10.83 8.32 -0.23
CA ARG A 89 12.06 7.62 0.23
C ARG A 89 11.93 7.05 1.64
N ILE A 90 11.37 7.81 2.58
CA ILE A 90 11.32 7.42 4.00
C ILE A 90 10.34 6.26 4.21
N PRO A 91 9.06 6.31 3.77
CA PRO A 91 8.18 5.16 3.86
C PRO A 91 8.75 3.91 3.19
N LEU A 92 9.33 4.06 2.00
CA LEU A 92 9.97 2.95 1.27
C LEU A 92 11.13 2.32 2.06
N TRP A 93 11.98 3.12 2.68
CA TRP A 93 13.09 2.61 3.47
C TRP A 93 12.58 1.83 4.69
N ILE A 94 11.57 2.37 5.37
CA ILE A 94 10.94 1.72 6.53
C ILE A 94 10.27 0.41 6.10
N SER A 95 9.51 0.38 4.99
CA SER A 95 8.86 -0.82 4.51
C SER A 95 9.85 -1.94 4.16
N ARG A 96 10.99 -1.59 3.55
CA ARG A 96 12.08 -2.53 3.27
C ARG A 96 12.74 -3.09 4.55
N LEU A 97 12.92 -2.24 5.55
CA LEU A 97 13.45 -2.67 6.85
C LEU A 97 12.49 -3.64 7.52
N LEU A 98 11.19 -3.31 7.55
CA LEU A 98 10.16 -4.18 8.11
C LEU A 98 10.07 -5.52 7.38
N ALA A 99 10.17 -5.54 6.04
CA ALA A 99 10.18 -6.80 5.27
C ALA A 99 11.36 -7.71 5.65
N ARG A 100 12.54 -7.12 5.89
CA ARG A 100 13.72 -7.88 6.35
C ARG A 100 13.52 -8.44 7.76
N LEU A 101 12.98 -7.63 8.68
CA LEU A 101 12.73 -8.06 10.08
C LEU A 101 11.67 -9.15 10.16
N ASP A 102 10.68 -9.11 9.28
CA ASP A 102 9.60 -10.10 9.19
C ASP A 102 9.98 -11.36 8.40
N ASN A 103 11.19 -11.42 7.80
CA ASN A 103 11.61 -12.49 6.91
C ASN A 103 10.62 -12.78 5.76
N CYS A 104 9.91 -11.76 5.27
CA CYS A 104 8.97 -11.87 4.16
C CYS A 104 9.72 -11.86 2.82
N SER A 105 10.22 -13.00 2.37
CA SER A 105 11.00 -13.13 1.13
C SER A 105 10.17 -12.95 -0.15
N ASN A 106 8.86 -13.13 -0.07
CA ASN A 106 7.91 -12.98 -1.17
C ASN A 106 7.36 -11.55 -1.31
N VAL A 107 7.84 -10.58 -0.49
CA VAL A 107 7.44 -9.17 -0.55
C VAL A 107 8.61 -8.32 -0.96
N SER A 108 8.42 -7.49 -1.98
CA SER A 108 9.40 -6.52 -2.42
C SER A 108 8.82 -5.10 -2.47
N PHE A 109 9.62 -4.12 -2.09
CA PHE A 109 9.23 -2.70 -2.16
C PHE A 109 10.11 -1.97 -3.15
N ILE A 110 9.50 -1.35 -4.15
CA ILE A 110 10.21 -0.63 -5.21
C ILE A 110 9.83 0.84 -5.24
N ARG A 111 10.82 1.68 -5.55
CA ARG A 111 10.58 3.11 -5.75
C ARG A 111 10.08 3.35 -7.17
N ARG A 112 8.78 3.51 -7.32
CA ARG A 112 8.15 3.80 -8.61
C ARG A 112 6.95 4.71 -8.41
N ASP A 113 6.68 5.51 -9.44
CA ASP A 113 5.43 6.24 -9.55
C ASP A 113 4.35 5.24 -10.02
N LEU A 114 3.29 5.13 -9.21
CA LEU A 114 2.16 4.24 -9.49
C LEU A 114 1.40 4.59 -10.78
N TYR A 115 1.55 5.82 -11.29
CA TYR A 115 0.90 6.24 -12.54
C TYR A 115 1.70 5.88 -13.80
N THR A 116 2.96 5.51 -13.66
CA THR A 116 3.85 5.13 -14.77
C THR A 116 4.31 3.67 -14.68
N TYR A 117 3.78 2.93 -13.72
CA TYR A 117 4.06 1.51 -13.58
C TYR A 117 3.29 0.70 -14.61
N THR A 118 3.90 -0.35 -15.16
CA THR A 118 3.27 -1.27 -16.13
C THR A 118 2.50 -2.35 -15.39
N TYR A 119 1.17 -2.40 -15.59
CA TYR A 119 0.28 -3.33 -14.87
C TYR A 119 -0.12 -4.57 -15.70
N GLU A 120 0.46 -4.80 -16.88
CA GLU A 120 0.05 -5.83 -17.85
C GLU A 120 0.08 -7.26 -17.28
N ASP A 121 1.10 -7.59 -16.47
CA ASP A 121 1.30 -8.92 -15.88
C ASP A 121 0.87 -8.99 -14.41
N VAL A 122 -0.05 -8.15 -13.99
CA VAL A 122 -0.51 -8.09 -12.61
C VAL A 122 -1.84 -8.82 -12.46
N ASP A 123 -1.89 -9.85 -11.63
CA ASP A 123 -3.12 -10.59 -11.35
C ASP A 123 -4.05 -9.82 -10.40
N VAL A 124 -3.46 -9.12 -9.41
CA VAL A 124 -4.22 -8.38 -8.39
C VAL A 124 -3.57 -7.04 -8.11
N VAL A 125 -4.34 -5.97 -8.20
CA VAL A 125 -3.95 -4.64 -7.72
C VAL A 125 -4.71 -4.32 -6.44
N VAL A 126 -3.99 -3.90 -5.42
CA VAL A 126 -4.58 -3.42 -4.17
C VAL A 126 -4.18 -1.96 -3.96
N CYS A 127 -5.13 -1.12 -3.55
CA CYS A 127 -4.84 0.29 -3.29
C CYS A 127 -5.64 0.85 -2.11
N TYR A 128 -5.00 1.76 -1.38
CA TYR A 128 -5.63 2.56 -0.34
C TYR A 128 -5.22 4.02 -0.56
N LEU A 129 -5.91 4.68 -1.48
CA LEU A 129 -5.54 5.98 -2.01
C LEU A 129 -6.74 6.95 -1.96
N TYR A 130 -6.47 8.24 -2.17
CA TYR A 130 -7.48 9.29 -2.17
C TYR A 130 -8.28 9.36 -3.49
N PRO A 131 -9.45 10.04 -3.51
CA PRO A 131 -10.32 10.08 -4.67
C PRO A 131 -9.66 10.57 -5.97
N GLY A 132 -8.77 11.56 -5.88
CA GLY A 132 -8.04 12.07 -7.06
C GLY A 132 -7.10 11.03 -7.69
N ALA A 133 -6.42 10.22 -6.86
CA ALA A 133 -5.62 9.11 -7.35
C ALA A 133 -6.50 8.02 -7.96
N MET A 134 -7.62 7.71 -7.33
CA MET A 134 -8.57 6.70 -7.84
C MET A 134 -9.08 7.06 -9.23
N LYS A 135 -9.43 8.34 -9.46
CA LYS A 135 -9.87 8.83 -10.77
C LYS A 135 -8.80 8.64 -11.85
N ARG A 136 -7.54 8.96 -11.54
CA ARG A 136 -6.45 8.81 -12.50
C ARG A 136 -6.11 7.34 -12.75
N LEU A 137 -6.12 6.51 -11.72
CA LEU A 137 -5.82 5.09 -11.82
C LEU A 137 -6.93 4.30 -12.52
N SER A 138 -8.20 4.66 -12.34
CA SER A 138 -9.31 3.99 -13.06
C SER A 138 -9.10 4.07 -14.57
N THR A 139 -8.67 5.22 -15.09
CA THR A 139 -8.36 5.39 -16.52
C THR A 139 -7.14 4.58 -16.95
N ILE A 140 -6.07 4.55 -16.14
CA ILE A 140 -4.86 3.78 -16.45
C ILE A 140 -5.18 2.29 -16.47
N TRP A 141 -5.85 1.77 -15.45
CA TRP A 141 -6.13 0.35 -15.30
C TRP A 141 -7.13 -0.19 -16.32
N SER A 142 -8.09 0.62 -16.76
CA SER A 142 -9.00 0.21 -17.84
C SER A 142 -8.30 -0.09 -19.18
N GLY A 143 -7.09 0.44 -19.37
CA GLY A 143 -6.32 0.21 -20.60
C GLY A 143 -5.06 -0.64 -20.43
N SER A 144 -4.67 -0.99 -19.18
CA SER A 144 -3.39 -1.65 -18.92
C SER A 144 -3.50 -2.97 -18.14
N LEU A 145 -4.60 -3.20 -17.42
CA LEU A 145 -4.82 -4.48 -16.75
C LEU A 145 -5.38 -5.50 -17.72
N SER A 146 -4.91 -6.74 -17.61
CA SER A 146 -5.40 -7.85 -18.41
C SER A 146 -6.82 -8.26 -17.99
N PRO A 147 -7.69 -8.73 -18.93
CA PRO A 147 -8.98 -9.29 -18.57
C PRO A 147 -8.85 -10.41 -17.53
N GLY A 148 -9.73 -10.38 -16.52
CA GLY A 148 -9.69 -11.30 -15.39
C GLY A 148 -8.80 -10.85 -14.22
N ALA A 149 -7.98 -9.80 -14.39
CA ALA A 149 -7.26 -9.20 -13.27
C ALA A 149 -8.25 -8.64 -12.23
N GLN A 150 -7.84 -8.65 -10.97
CA GLN A 150 -8.67 -8.20 -9.86
C GLN A 150 -8.16 -6.87 -9.31
N VAL A 151 -9.08 -5.98 -8.95
CA VAL A 151 -8.72 -4.74 -8.26
C VAL A 151 -9.44 -4.68 -6.92
N ILE A 152 -8.69 -4.44 -5.85
CA ILE A 152 -9.22 -4.19 -4.52
C ILE A 152 -8.92 -2.74 -4.13
N SER A 153 -9.95 -1.94 -3.98
CA SER A 153 -9.83 -0.57 -3.53
C SER A 153 -10.35 -0.42 -2.11
N VAL A 154 -9.53 0.14 -1.24
CA VAL A 154 -9.87 0.42 0.16
C VAL A 154 -10.35 1.84 0.30
N CYS A 155 -11.44 2.05 1.03
CA CYS A 155 -12.08 3.31 1.38
C CYS A 155 -12.82 3.99 0.21
N PHE A 156 -12.25 4.10 -0.96
CA PHE A 156 -12.83 4.82 -2.09
C PHE A 156 -13.07 3.91 -3.28
N ALA A 157 -14.25 4.05 -3.91
CA ALA A 157 -14.57 3.36 -5.14
C ALA A 157 -13.76 3.90 -6.33
N LEU A 158 -13.54 3.05 -7.34
CA LEU A 158 -13.05 3.49 -8.64
C LEU A 158 -14.18 4.20 -9.38
N PRO A 159 -13.97 5.45 -9.85
CA PRO A 159 -14.94 6.13 -10.70
C PRO A 159 -15.19 5.32 -11.99
N ASP A 160 -16.43 5.31 -12.43
CA ASP A 160 -16.89 4.66 -13.68
C ASP A 160 -16.73 3.12 -13.72
N TRP A 161 -16.32 2.50 -12.59
CA TRP A 161 -16.26 1.06 -12.45
C TRP A 161 -17.38 0.56 -11.53
N GLN A 162 -18.05 -0.53 -11.94
CA GLN A 162 -19.03 -1.19 -11.08
C GLN A 162 -18.33 -2.27 -10.24
N PRO A 163 -18.38 -2.19 -8.91
CA PRO A 163 -17.78 -3.21 -8.06
C PRO A 163 -18.61 -4.50 -8.10
N ASP A 164 -17.95 -5.64 -8.25
CA ASP A 164 -18.57 -6.96 -8.10
C ASP A 164 -19.06 -7.17 -6.68
N ARG A 165 -18.33 -6.58 -5.72
CA ARG A 165 -18.62 -6.68 -4.28
C ARG A 165 -18.14 -5.47 -3.53
N VAL A 166 -18.88 -5.15 -2.44
CA VAL A 166 -18.49 -4.15 -1.44
C VAL A 166 -18.53 -4.81 -0.08
N ILE A 167 -17.40 -4.80 0.63
CA ILE A 167 -17.24 -5.38 1.95
C ILE A 167 -17.12 -4.24 2.96
N MET A 168 -17.94 -4.26 4.00
CA MET A 168 -17.84 -3.30 5.11
C MET A 168 -16.99 -3.89 6.23
N CYS A 169 -15.87 -3.23 6.55
CA CYS A 169 -14.97 -3.66 7.61
C CYS A 169 -15.55 -3.33 8.99
N LYS A 170 -15.19 -4.15 9.99
CA LYS A 170 -15.58 -3.94 11.40
C LYS A 170 -14.54 -3.06 12.11
N ASP A 171 -14.13 -1.97 11.49
CA ASP A 171 -13.32 -0.92 12.10
C ASP A 171 -14.17 0.28 12.52
N ILE A 172 -13.58 1.22 13.25
CA ILE A 172 -14.28 2.42 13.78
C ILE A 172 -14.92 3.26 12.65
N TYR A 173 -14.33 3.24 11.46
CA TYR A 173 -14.77 4.03 10.30
C TYR A 173 -15.72 3.26 9.38
N HIS A 174 -16.03 1.99 9.67
CA HIS A 174 -16.79 1.11 8.77
C HIS A 174 -16.23 1.16 7.35
N THR A 175 -14.89 1.05 7.25
CA THR A 175 -14.16 1.19 5.99
C THR A 175 -14.70 0.22 4.96
N LYS A 176 -15.04 0.74 3.77
CA LYS A 176 -15.50 -0.09 2.66
C LYS A 176 -14.30 -0.61 1.85
N VAL A 177 -14.38 -1.86 1.45
CA VAL A 177 -13.45 -2.50 0.53
C VAL A 177 -14.23 -2.88 -0.73
N TYR A 178 -13.85 -2.29 -1.84
CA TYR A 178 -14.48 -2.49 -3.15
C TYR A 178 -13.67 -3.48 -3.96
N VAL A 179 -14.33 -4.44 -4.57
CA VAL A 179 -13.70 -5.52 -5.36
C VAL A 179 -14.23 -5.45 -6.77
N TYR A 180 -13.33 -5.51 -7.74
CA TYR A 180 -13.62 -5.43 -9.17
C TYR A 180 -12.91 -6.54 -9.91
N THR A 181 -13.51 -7.03 -10.99
CA THR A 181 -12.88 -7.89 -12.00
C THR A 181 -12.77 -7.10 -13.30
N VAL A 182 -11.60 -7.08 -13.90
CA VAL A 182 -11.38 -6.46 -15.20
C VAL A 182 -12.04 -7.33 -16.29
N SER A 183 -12.90 -6.73 -17.08
CA SER A 183 -13.62 -7.37 -18.18
C SER A 183 -12.85 -7.38 -19.50
#